data_85773aa8a9cdc0bcfb531549b549ecce
#
_entry.id   85773aa8a9cdc0bcfb531549b549ecce
#
_cell.length_a   1.000
_cell.length_b   1.000
_cell.length_c   1.000
_cell.angle_alpha   90.00
_cell.angle_beta   90.00
_cell.angle_gamma   90.00
#
_symmetry.space_group_name_H-M   'P 1'
#
loop_
_entity.id
_entity.type
_entity.pdbx_description
1 polymer ?
#
loop_
_entity_poly.entity_id
_entity_poly.type
_entity_poly.pdbx_seq_one_letter_code
_entity_poly.pdbx_strand_id
1 'polypeptide(L)'
;MAFHLLALFRSKAFAALRRLAPAKLAGKGKGNLIAMLTTDVELLEIFFAHTISPVAIAVTSTIIYTIVAATLSPWMALALIAAHLVIGILVPRFFATGVRNLGPAIRGAAGELDDVILDDMRGLDEIIRFGRGEERAQAIEDRTHALWKDHAKLSKVNGRFTGISGLLVAVLTAASVAVAIACAGANPQSIPALIAAFVLFAGSFGPTLALAALPANLTQTFASASRLFGLMDEVPAVTENGTVVPQEYMGMRLDDVTFAYAGEREVLSDFSLDVPQHGVLGIQGPSGRGKSTMLKLLLRYWDPQRGQVTLSGTPLPEVDVHARRRIQAMMSQETHLFDGSIRDNLLIALPESEVEAANVAGNGEVGAKTVDSRQQQLAAQSAEGDAVQVAAADGLDARLRQALAKASVLDLIDSLPDGLDTQVGELGDRLSEGERQRIGLARVFLRNADLVLFDEPTSRLDALNEAIILRSIHAMAVGEQHADKERGAAVVLVSHRESAMRIADAVLNL
;
A
#
# COMPACT_ATOMS: atom_id res chain seq x y z
N MET A 1 2.27 -9.14 -22.40
CA MET A 1 3.42 -8.30 -21.95
C MET A 1 2.98 -7.20 -21.00
N ALA A 2 1.97 -6.38 -21.30
CA ALA A 2 1.47 -5.30 -20.44
C ALA A 2 1.02 -5.79 -19.06
N PHE A 3 0.18 -6.82 -18.95
CA PHE A 3 -0.27 -7.38 -17.68
C PHE A 3 0.87 -7.88 -16.78
N HIS A 4 1.94 -8.42 -17.35
CA HIS A 4 3.10 -8.86 -16.56
C HIS A 4 3.85 -7.66 -15.96
N LEU A 5 3.90 -6.56 -16.70
CA LEU A 5 4.51 -5.31 -16.25
C LEU A 5 3.70 -4.66 -15.11
N LEU A 6 2.37 -4.69 -15.21
CA LEU A 6 1.46 -4.24 -14.15
C LEU A 6 1.67 -5.02 -12.85
N ALA A 7 1.70 -6.36 -12.94
CA ALA A 7 1.94 -7.22 -11.78
C ALA A 7 3.30 -6.90 -11.15
N LEU A 8 4.34 -6.67 -11.97
CA LEU A 8 5.68 -6.29 -11.50
C LEU A 8 5.67 -4.94 -10.77
N PHE A 9 5.00 -3.92 -11.33
CA PHE A 9 4.92 -2.61 -10.68
C PHE A 9 4.12 -2.66 -9.37
N ARG A 10 2.99 -3.38 -9.35
CA ARG A 10 2.22 -3.58 -8.11
C ARG A 10 3.05 -4.29 -7.05
N SER A 11 3.76 -5.36 -7.42
CA SER A 11 4.64 -6.08 -6.49
C SER A 11 5.77 -5.20 -5.95
N LYS A 12 6.44 -4.42 -6.81
CA LYS A 12 7.50 -3.49 -6.39
C LYS A 12 6.98 -2.35 -5.51
N ALA A 13 5.82 -1.79 -5.86
CA ALA A 13 5.19 -0.73 -5.07
C ALA A 13 4.75 -1.26 -3.70
N PHE A 14 4.17 -2.45 -3.62
CA PHE A 14 3.83 -3.09 -2.36
C PHE A 14 5.07 -3.41 -1.51
N ALA A 15 6.14 -3.89 -2.14
CA ALA A 15 7.42 -4.10 -1.45
C ALA A 15 8.00 -2.78 -0.89
N ALA A 16 7.87 -1.67 -1.63
CA ALA A 16 8.25 -0.35 -1.14
C ALA A 16 7.39 0.10 0.05
N LEU A 17 6.06 -0.05 -0.04
CA LEU A 17 5.16 0.25 1.09
C LEU A 17 5.53 -0.55 2.33
N ARG A 18 5.80 -1.86 2.19
CA ARG A 18 6.21 -2.72 3.30
C ARG A 18 7.53 -2.27 3.93
N ARG A 19 8.47 -1.79 3.13
CA ARG A 19 9.77 -1.25 3.60
C ARG A 19 9.62 0.11 4.31
N LEU A 20 8.67 0.93 3.87
CA LEU A 20 8.42 2.28 4.42
C LEU A 20 7.53 2.26 5.65
N ALA A 21 6.75 1.19 5.83
CA ALA A 21 5.86 1.03 6.96
C ALA A 21 6.63 0.78 8.28
N PRO A 22 6.07 1.22 9.43
CA PRO A 22 4.92 2.11 9.53
C PRO A 22 5.30 3.60 9.46
N ALA A 23 6.58 3.94 9.66
CA ALA A 23 7.05 5.29 9.94
C ALA A 23 6.74 6.31 8.82
N LYS A 24 7.11 6.00 7.59
CA LYS A 24 6.94 6.88 6.43
C LYS A 24 5.51 6.90 5.87
N LEU A 25 4.67 5.94 6.30
CA LEU A 25 3.27 5.88 5.90
C LEU A 25 2.34 6.55 6.91
N ALA A 26 2.81 6.81 8.13
CA ALA A 26 2.07 7.57 9.12
C ALA A 26 1.74 8.98 8.57
N GLY A 27 0.46 9.33 8.58
CA GLY A 27 -0.04 10.60 8.04
C GLY A 27 -0.28 10.62 6.52
N LYS A 28 0.13 9.62 5.75
CA LYS A 28 -0.28 9.48 4.34
C LYS A 28 -1.70 8.89 4.27
N GLY A 29 -2.59 9.55 3.56
CA GLY A 29 -3.97 9.08 3.38
C GLY A 29 -4.02 7.68 2.77
N LYS A 30 -4.80 6.77 3.38
CA LYS A 30 -4.94 5.38 2.90
C LYS A 30 -5.45 5.33 1.46
N GLY A 31 -6.42 6.21 1.11
CA GLY A 31 -6.97 6.33 -0.24
C GLY A 31 -5.90 6.67 -1.29
N ASN A 32 -4.99 7.60 -0.97
CA ASN A 32 -3.88 7.96 -1.86
C ASN A 32 -2.92 6.77 -2.09
N LEU A 33 -2.62 5.96 -1.06
CA LEU A 33 -1.78 4.78 -1.21
C LEU A 33 -2.46 3.69 -2.06
N ILE A 34 -3.77 3.50 -1.90
CA ILE A 34 -4.56 2.59 -2.73
C ILE A 34 -4.55 3.07 -4.19
N ALA A 35 -4.80 4.36 -4.43
CA ALA A 35 -4.79 4.94 -5.77
C ALA A 35 -3.43 4.78 -6.48
N MET A 36 -2.31 4.85 -5.73
CA MET A 36 -0.98 4.57 -6.29
C MET A 36 -0.82 3.11 -6.76
N LEU A 37 -1.39 2.14 -6.02
CA LEU A 37 -1.30 0.72 -6.36
C LEU A 37 -2.27 0.29 -7.46
N THR A 38 -3.37 1.02 -7.65
CA THR A 38 -4.42 0.73 -8.63
C THR A 38 -4.31 1.67 -9.82
N THR A 39 -4.89 2.84 -9.72
CA THR A 39 -5.06 3.80 -10.81
C THR A 39 -3.73 4.29 -11.40
N ASP A 40 -2.70 4.59 -10.57
CA ASP A 40 -1.43 5.09 -11.10
C ASP A 40 -0.67 3.99 -11.86
N VAL A 41 -0.74 2.74 -11.39
CA VAL A 41 -0.15 1.60 -12.11
C VAL A 41 -0.88 1.36 -13.44
N GLU A 42 -2.23 1.44 -13.47
CA GLU A 42 -3.01 1.30 -14.70
C GLU A 42 -2.69 2.38 -15.74
N LEU A 43 -2.42 3.61 -15.29
CA LEU A 43 -2.00 4.69 -16.19
C LEU A 43 -0.62 4.45 -16.80
N LEU A 44 0.27 3.72 -16.13
CA LEU A 44 1.53 3.29 -16.71
C LEU A 44 1.31 2.26 -17.83
N GLU A 45 0.30 1.39 -17.70
CA GLU A 45 -0.07 0.46 -18.79
C GLU A 45 -0.53 1.23 -20.03
N ILE A 46 -1.40 2.22 -19.85
CA ILE A 46 -1.87 3.09 -20.91
C ILE A 46 -0.69 3.72 -21.67
N PHE A 47 0.38 4.11 -20.99
CA PHE A 47 1.60 4.61 -21.61
C PHE A 47 2.19 3.57 -22.58
N PHE A 48 2.40 2.34 -22.15
CA PHE A 48 3.01 1.31 -22.99
C PHE A 48 2.12 0.96 -24.19
N ALA A 49 0.81 0.82 -23.98
CA ALA A 49 -0.13 0.46 -25.03
C ALA A 49 -0.42 1.60 -26.00
N HIS A 50 -0.59 2.83 -25.47
CA HIS A 50 -1.08 3.97 -26.25
C HIS A 50 0.00 5.01 -26.60
N THR A 51 1.27 4.79 -26.24
CA THR A 51 2.38 5.68 -26.62
C THR A 51 3.38 4.99 -27.50
N ILE A 52 3.94 3.86 -27.07
CA ILE A 52 5.00 3.16 -27.82
C ILE A 52 4.47 2.67 -29.16
N SER A 53 3.30 2.02 -29.16
CA SER A 53 2.70 1.47 -30.38
C SER A 53 2.35 2.56 -31.40
N PRO A 54 1.60 3.63 -31.08
CA PRO A 54 1.34 4.73 -32.01
C PRO A 54 2.60 5.42 -32.52
N VAL A 55 3.62 5.62 -31.66
CA VAL A 55 4.90 6.20 -32.09
C VAL A 55 5.59 5.31 -33.11
N ALA A 56 5.70 4.01 -32.84
CA ALA A 56 6.30 3.05 -33.77
C ALA A 56 5.53 3.01 -35.10
N ILE A 57 4.20 2.96 -35.05
CA ILE A 57 3.34 2.97 -36.24
C ILE A 57 3.52 4.25 -37.03
N ALA A 58 3.50 5.41 -36.39
CA ALA A 58 3.64 6.70 -37.10
C ALA A 58 5.02 6.85 -37.76
N VAL A 59 6.10 6.46 -37.07
CA VAL A 59 7.45 6.50 -37.65
C VAL A 59 7.58 5.54 -38.83
N THR A 60 7.15 4.27 -38.64
CA THR A 60 7.25 3.25 -39.68
C THR A 60 6.39 3.61 -40.89
N SER A 61 5.14 4.04 -40.71
CA SER A 61 4.25 4.46 -41.77
C SER A 61 4.78 5.68 -42.52
N THR A 62 5.33 6.68 -41.81
CA THR A 62 5.95 7.86 -42.41
C THR A 62 7.13 7.45 -43.32
N ILE A 63 7.99 6.56 -42.86
CA ILE A 63 9.12 6.04 -43.64
C ILE A 63 8.60 5.33 -44.93
N ILE A 64 7.63 4.43 -44.78
CA ILE A 64 7.06 3.69 -45.91
C ILE A 64 6.42 4.66 -46.92
N TYR A 65 5.58 5.58 -46.46
CA TYR A 65 4.94 6.57 -47.34
C TYR A 65 5.95 7.48 -48.06
N THR A 66 7.03 7.85 -47.34
CA THR A 66 8.10 8.66 -47.93
C THR A 66 8.84 7.88 -49.04
N ILE A 67 9.19 6.62 -48.81
CA ILE A 67 9.85 5.77 -49.82
C ILE A 67 8.97 5.64 -51.06
N VAL A 68 7.68 5.31 -50.89
CA VAL A 68 6.72 5.21 -51.97
C VAL A 68 6.55 6.54 -52.71
N ALA A 69 6.39 7.64 -51.98
CA ALA A 69 6.30 8.98 -52.58
C ALA A 69 7.55 9.35 -53.36
N ALA A 70 8.74 8.96 -52.92
CA ALA A 70 10.02 9.25 -53.59
C ALA A 70 10.15 8.51 -54.96
N THR A 71 9.57 7.29 -55.08
CA THR A 71 9.52 6.60 -56.37
C THR A 71 8.58 7.26 -57.37
N LEU A 72 7.55 7.98 -56.88
CA LEU A 72 6.58 8.69 -57.70
C LEU A 72 7.05 10.11 -58.06
N SER A 73 7.51 10.88 -57.06
CA SER A 73 8.04 12.24 -57.20
C SER A 73 8.89 12.62 -56.00
N PRO A 74 10.20 12.94 -56.19
CA PRO A 74 11.08 13.37 -55.09
C PRO A 74 10.58 14.64 -54.36
N TRP A 75 9.98 15.58 -55.10
CA TRP A 75 9.43 16.81 -54.53
C TRP A 75 8.20 16.57 -53.64
N MET A 76 7.34 15.63 -54.04
CA MET A 76 6.20 15.24 -53.21
C MET A 76 6.66 14.48 -51.97
N ALA A 77 7.70 13.66 -52.05
CA ALA A 77 8.29 13.00 -50.90
C ALA A 77 8.86 14.02 -49.89
N LEU A 78 9.57 15.05 -50.39
CA LEU A 78 10.10 16.13 -49.53
C LEU A 78 8.97 16.91 -48.83
N ALA A 79 7.89 17.24 -49.57
CA ALA A 79 6.71 17.88 -49.01
C ALA A 79 6.05 17.02 -47.94
N LEU A 80 5.98 15.68 -48.16
CA LEU A 80 5.43 14.72 -47.18
C LEU A 80 6.25 14.68 -45.91
N ILE A 81 7.59 14.61 -45.98
CA ILE A 81 8.46 14.64 -44.78
C ILE A 81 8.24 15.93 -44.04
N ALA A 82 8.26 17.08 -44.72
CA ALA A 82 8.07 18.40 -44.07
C ALA A 82 6.72 18.46 -43.36
N ALA A 83 5.63 17.98 -43.98
CA ALA A 83 4.30 17.96 -43.41
C ALA A 83 4.22 17.06 -42.15
N HIS A 84 4.80 15.85 -42.21
CA HIS A 84 4.84 14.95 -41.07
C HIS A 84 5.70 15.48 -39.90
N LEU A 85 6.81 16.18 -40.16
CA LEU A 85 7.61 16.85 -39.15
C LEU A 85 6.83 17.98 -38.45
N VAL A 86 6.09 18.79 -39.24
CA VAL A 86 5.26 19.86 -38.71
C VAL A 86 4.18 19.29 -37.78
N ILE A 87 3.42 18.29 -38.25
CA ILE A 87 2.28 17.75 -37.48
C ILE A 87 2.77 16.83 -36.36
N GLY A 88 3.78 15.99 -36.57
CA GLY A 88 4.24 14.99 -35.60
C GLY A 88 5.19 15.53 -34.53
N ILE A 89 5.89 16.64 -34.78
CA ILE A 89 6.87 17.18 -33.85
C ILE A 89 6.54 18.62 -33.43
N LEU A 90 6.34 19.51 -34.38
CA LEU A 90 6.19 20.95 -34.08
C LEU A 90 4.89 21.21 -33.33
N VAL A 91 3.78 20.68 -33.82
CA VAL A 91 2.46 20.87 -33.20
C VAL A 91 2.40 20.30 -31.78
N PRO A 92 2.77 19.04 -31.50
CA PRO A 92 2.79 18.50 -30.11
C PRO A 92 3.66 19.31 -29.15
N ARG A 93 4.82 19.80 -29.62
CA ARG A 93 5.72 20.61 -28.81
C ARG A 93 5.10 21.95 -28.35
N PHE A 94 4.35 22.60 -29.24
CA PHE A 94 3.60 23.82 -28.89
C PHE A 94 2.49 23.56 -27.87
N PHE A 95 1.79 22.43 -28.03
CA PHE A 95 0.68 22.10 -27.13
C PHE A 95 1.11 21.55 -25.77
N ALA A 96 2.25 20.84 -25.71
CA ALA A 96 2.79 20.30 -24.47
C ALA A 96 2.96 21.37 -23.38
N THR A 97 3.32 22.60 -23.76
CA THR A 97 3.48 23.71 -22.81
C THR A 97 2.16 24.17 -22.19
N GLY A 98 1.06 24.17 -22.97
CA GLY A 98 -0.27 24.57 -22.49
C GLY A 98 -0.96 23.58 -21.57
N VAL A 99 -0.59 22.30 -21.62
CA VAL A 99 -1.23 21.20 -20.85
C VAL A 99 -0.43 20.84 -19.60
N ARG A 100 0.84 21.20 -19.53
CA ARG A 100 1.81 20.71 -18.53
C ARG A 100 1.33 20.81 -17.08
N ASN A 101 0.63 21.90 -16.71
CA ASN A 101 0.18 22.14 -15.33
C ASN A 101 -1.28 21.71 -15.08
N LEU A 102 -2.07 21.43 -16.13
CA LEU A 102 -3.48 21.08 -15.99
C LEU A 102 -3.67 19.65 -15.49
N GLY A 103 -2.84 18.71 -15.95
CA GLY A 103 -2.92 17.31 -15.51
C GLY A 103 -2.74 17.11 -13.99
N PRO A 104 -1.65 17.63 -13.39
CA PRO A 104 -1.44 17.59 -11.95
C PRO A 104 -2.56 18.31 -11.16
N ALA A 105 -3.06 19.46 -11.64
CA ALA A 105 -4.13 20.20 -10.98
C ALA A 105 -5.44 19.40 -10.95
N ILE A 106 -5.84 18.80 -12.09
CA ILE A 106 -7.03 17.93 -12.19
C ILE A 106 -6.89 16.73 -11.24
N ARG A 107 -5.70 16.12 -11.17
CA ARG A 107 -5.46 15.00 -10.27
C ARG A 107 -5.53 15.39 -8.80
N GLY A 108 -4.97 16.55 -8.43
CA GLY A 108 -5.07 17.07 -7.07
C GLY A 108 -6.53 17.29 -6.67
N ALA A 109 -7.29 17.99 -7.52
CA ALA A 109 -8.71 18.26 -7.28
C ALA A 109 -9.57 16.97 -7.22
N ALA A 110 -9.26 15.96 -8.05
CA ALA A 110 -9.93 14.66 -7.99
C ALA A 110 -9.63 13.92 -6.68
N GLY A 111 -8.36 13.91 -6.24
CA GLY A 111 -7.97 13.31 -4.96
C GLY A 111 -8.62 14.00 -3.76
N GLU A 112 -8.72 15.32 -3.76
CA GLU A 112 -9.43 16.06 -2.71
C GLU A 112 -10.95 15.75 -2.69
N LEU A 113 -11.55 15.54 -3.85
CA LEU A 113 -12.95 15.12 -3.94
C LEU A 113 -13.15 13.69 -3.40
N ASP A 114 -12.27 12.77 -3.80
CA ASP A 114 -12.30 11.38 -3.33
C ASP A 114 -12.12 11.29 -1.80
N ASP A 115 -11.20 12.08 -1.23
CA ASP A 115 -10.98 12.14 0.21
C ASP A 115 -12.24 12.62 0.96
N VAL A 116 -12.95 13.62 0.42
CA VAL A 116 -14.20 14.12 1.02
C VAL A 116 -15.32 13.10 0.93
N ILE A 117 -15.50 12.47 -0.23
CA ILE A 117 -16.51 11.41 -0.40
C ILE A 117 -16.25 10.26 0.58
N LEU A 118 -15.00 9.85 0.71
CA LEU A 118 -14.62 8.78 1.63
C LEU A 118 -14.85 9.15 3.11
N ASP A 119 -14.56 10.41 3.47
CA ASP A 119 -14.81 10.93 4.81
C ASP A 119 -16.31 10.98 5.11
N ASP A 120 -17.11 11.47 4.16
CA ASP A 120 -18.56 11.52 4.29
C ASP A 120 -19.20 10.13 4.37
N MET A 121 -18.70 9.16 3.60
CA MET A 121 -19.16 7.76 3.71
C MET A 121 -18.86 7.15 5.08
N ARG A 122 -17.69 7.44 5.65
CA ARG A 122 -17.33 6.98 7.00
C ARG A 122 -18.11 7.67 8.10
N GLY A 123 -18.42 8.94 7.92
CA GLY A 123 -19.18 9.76 8.85
C GLY A 123 -20.68 9.84 8.56
N LEU A 124 -21.23 8.94 7.72
CA LEU A 124 -22.62 9.03 7.25
C LEU A 124 -23.63 9.03 8.40
N ASP A 125 -23.42 8.20 9.41
CA ASP A 125 -24.28 8.15 10.61
C ASP A 125 -24.30 9.48 11.36
N GLU A 126 -23.17 10.15 11.46
CA GLU A 126 -23.05 11.46 12.09
C GLU A 126 -23.71 12.55 11.24
N ILE A 127 -23.50 12.50 9.92
CA ILE A 127 -24.13 13.43 8.97
C ILE A 127 -25.66 13.36 9.08
N ILE A 128 -26.22 12.15 9.13
CA ILE A 128 -27.67 11.92 9.29
C ILE A 128 -28.14 12.38 10.67
N ARG A 129 -27.42 11.99 11.74
CA ARG A 129 -27.77 12.32 13.13
C ARG A 129 -27.82 13.82 13.38
N PHE A 130 -26.88 14.57 12.80
CA PHE A 130 -26.82 16.02 12.95
C PHE A 130 -27.55 16.79 11.86
N GLY A 131 -28.23 16.11 10.91
CA GLY A 131 -29.01 16.72 9.84
C GLY A 131 -28.17 17.56 8.85
N ARG A 132 -26.90 17.20 8.66
CA ARG A 132 -25.95 17.95 7.79
C ARG A 132 -25.85 17.41 6.37
N GLY A 133 -26.80 16.55 5.93
CA GLY A 133 -26.76 15.90 4.62
C GLY A 133 -26.71 16.89 3.45
N GLU A 134 -27.52 17.95 3.51
CA GLU A 134 -27.58 18.94 2.44
C GLU A 134 -26.30 19.78 2.34
N GLU A 135 -25.72 20.17 3.48
CA GLU A 135 -24.44 20.89 3.56
C GLU A 135 -23.29 20.07 2.97
N ARG A 136 -23.23 18.77 3.29
CA ARG A 136 -22.19 17.86 2.77
C ARG A 136 -22.39 17.59 1.29
N ALA A 137 -23.62 17.38 0.82
CA ALA A 137 -23.93 17.24 -0.60
C ALA A 137 -23.50 18.49 -1.38
N GLN A 138 -23.79 19.70 -0.87
CA GLN A 138 -23.35 20.95 -1.48
C GLN A 138 -21.82 21.05 -1.55
N ALA A 139 -21.11 20.62 -0.49
CA ALA A 139 -19.64 20.62 -0.48
C ALA A 139 -19.04 19.68 -1.54
N ILE A 140 -19.66 18.52 -1.78
CA ILE A 140 -19.29 17.59 -2.87
C ILE A 140 -19.56 18.23 -4.23
N GLU A 141 -20.74 18.87 -4.40
CA GLU A 141 -21.12 19.54 -5.64
C GLU A 141 -20.15 20.68 -5.98
N ASP A 142 -19.79 21.51 -5.03
CA ASP A 142 -18.85 22.63 -5.23
C ASP A 142 -17.47 22.14 -5.68
N ARG A 143 -16.95 21.06 -5.07
CA ARG A 143 -15.68 20.46 -5.49
C ARG A 143 -15.79 19.79 -6.85
N THR A 144 -16.89 19.12 -7.14
CA THR A 144 -17.17 18.54 -8.46
C THR A 144 -17.20 19.64 -9.52
N HIS A 145 -17.85 20.77 -9.25
CA HIS A 145 -17.84 21.93 -10.14
C HIS A 145 -16.44 22.53 -10.35
N ALA A 146 -15.60 22.59 -9.31
CA ALA A 146 -14.22 23.04 -9.44
C ALA A 146 -13.42 22.10 -10.36
N LEU A 147 -13.52 20.79 -10.14
CA LEU A 147 -12.91 19.78 -10.99
C LEU A 147 -13.37 19.87 -12.45
N TRP A 148 -14.67 20.07 -12.68
CA TRP A 148 -15.24 20.25 -14.01
C TRP A 148 -14.71 21.49 -14.73
N LYS A 149 -14.47 22.61 -14.02
CA LYS A 149 -13.85 23.79 -14.61
C LYS A 149 -12.45 23.51 -15.17
N ASP A 150 -11.67 22.70 -14.45
CA ASP A 150 -10.33 22.32 -14.91
C ASP A 150 -10.38 21.31 -16.05
N HIS A 151 -11.31 20.35 -16.01
CA HIS A 151 -11.60 19.49 -17.16
C HIS A 151 -12.06 20.29 -18.40
N ALA A 152 -12.90 21.31 -18.21
CA ALA A 152 -13.34 22.18 -19.31
C ALA A 152 -12.18 22.98 -19.92
N LYS A 153 -11.21 23.45 -19.10
CA LYS A 153 -9.97 24.06 -19.60
C LYS A 153 -9.17 23.10 -20.47
N LEU A 154 -8.97 21.86 -19.97
CA LEU A 154 -8.27 20.81 -20.73
C LEU A 154 -9.00 20.48 -22.04
N SER A 155 -10.33 20.34 -22.02
CA SER A 155 -11.13 20.11 -23.23
C SER A 155 -11.02 21.25 -24.23
N LYS A 156 -10.99 22.52 -23.77
CA LYS A 156 -10.78 23.67 -24.67
C LYS A 156 -9.38 23.65 -25.30
N VAL A 157 -8.35 23.30 -24.54
CA VAL A 157 -7.00 23.16 -25.09
C VAL A 157 -6.95 22.04 -26.11
N ASN A 158 -7.54 20.88 -25.81
CA ASN A 158 -7.61 19.74 -26.72
C ASN A 158 -8.43 20.07 -27.99
N GLY A 159 -9.57 20.76 -27.83
CA GLY A 159 -10.38 21.21 -28.96
C GLY A 159 -9.66 22.18 -29.89
N ARG A 160 -8.92 23.17 -29.33
CA ARG A 160 -8.07 24.07 -30.12
C ARG A 160 -6.97 23.31 -30.83
N PHE A 161 -6.36 22.38 -30.15
CA PHE A 161 -5.33 21.51 -30.72
C PHE A 161 -5.87 20.71 -31.93
N THR A 162 -7.00 20.01 -31.77
CA THR A 162 -7.63 19.25 -32.85
C THR A 162 -8.01 20.16 -34.02
N GLY A 163 -8.58 21.33 -33.74
CA GLY A 163 -8.94 22.32 -34.77
C GLY A 163 -7.73 22.84 -35.55
N ILE A 164 -6.64 23.23 -34.84
CA ILE A 164 -5.42 23.71 -35.48
C ILE A 164 -4.74 22.60 -36.28
N SER A 165 -4.68 21.38 -35.74
CA SER A 165 -4.11 20.22 -36.44
C SER A 165 -4.89 19.92 -37.72
N GLY A 166 -6.25 19.91 -37.66
CA GLY A 166 -7.09 19.72 -38.82
C GLY A 166 -6.91 20.82 -39.89
N LEU A 167 -6.84 22.09 -39.46
CA LEU A 167 -6.56 23.20 -40.37
C LEU A 167 -5.19 23.07 -41.03
N LEU A 168 -4.15 22.71 -40.26
CA LEU A 168 -2.82 22.49 -40.80
C LEU A 168 -2.78 21.35 -41.83
N VAL A 169 -3.45 20.24 -41.53
CA VAL A 169 -3.58 19.14 -42.52
C VAL A 169 -4.23 19.64 -43.81
N ALA A 170 -5.32 20.40 -43.72
CA ALA A 170 -5.98 20.95 -44.89
C ALA A 170 -5.09 21.89 -45.71
N VAL A 171 -4.36 22.80 -45.02
CA VAL A 171 -3.42 23.73 -45.64
C VAL A 171 -2.25 22.99 -46.27
N LEU A 172 -1.65 22.00 -45.62
CA LEU A 172 -0.54 21.21 -46.12
C LEU A 172 -0.98 20.35 -47.34
N THR A 173 -2.21 19.81 -47.28
CA THR A 173 -2.79 19.08 -48.42
C THR A 173 -3.02 20.02 -49.62
N ALA A 174 -3.55 21.22 -49.39
CA ALA A 174 -3.67 22.22 -50.46
C ALA A 174 -2.30 22.66 -51.03
N ALA A 175 -1.31 22.83 -50.15
CA ALA A 175 0.06 23.13 -50.59
C ALA A 175 0.68 21.99 -51.40
N SER A 176 0.38 20.73 -51.11
CA SER A 176 0.85 19.59 -51.87
C SER A 176 0.26 19.56 -53.29
N VAL A 177 -0.96 20.07 -53.51
CA VAL A 177 -1.55 20.26 -54.82
C VAL A 177 -0.73 21.30 -55.64
N ALA A 178 -0.35 22.40 -55.02
CA ALA A 178 0.48 23.42 -55.67
C ALA A 178 1.85 22.84 -56.10
N VAL A 179 2.48 22.02 -55.26
CA VAL A 179 3.71 21.30 -55.60
C VAL A 179 3.49 20.35 -56.75
N ALA A 180 2.40 19.58 -56.77
CA ALA A 180 2.06 18.67 -57.84
C ALA A 180 1.83 19.38 -59.17
N ILE A 181 1.13 20.55 -59.15
CA ILE A 181 0.92 21.37 -60.34
C ILE A 181 2.24 21.91 -60.91
N ALA A 182 3.13 22.42 -60.02
CA ALA A 182 4.45 22.89 -60.44
C ALA A 182 5.29 21.78 -61.08
N CYS A 183 5.26 20.57 -60.51
CA CYS A 183 5.94 19.39 -61.07
C CYS A 183 5.34 18.95 -62.42
N ALA A 184 4.00 18.98 -62.57
CA ALA A 184 3.31 18.63 -63.80
C ALA A 184 3.63 19.62 -64.94
N GLY A 185 3.75 20.92 -64.61
CA GLY A 185 4.18 21.93 -65.57
C GLY A 185 5.59 21.71 -66.09
N ALA A 186 6.49 21.17 -65.26
CA ALA A 186 7.86 20.84 -65.65
C ALA A 186 7.95 19.53 -66.49
N ASN A 187 7.06 18.53 -66.21
CA ASN A 187 7.03 17.25 -66.89
C ASN A 187 5.59 16.69 -66.97
N PRO A 188 4.84 16.94 -68.06
CA PRO A 188 3.45 16.49 -68.22
C PRO A 188 3.27 14.97 -68.14
N GLN A 189 4.29 14.17 -68.53
CA GLN A 189 4.22 12.72 -68.46
C GLN A 189 4.18 12.16 -67.02
N SER A 190 4.51 12.96 -66.01
CA SER A 190 4.48 12.60 -64.61
C SER A 190 3.08 12.73 -63.92
N ILE A 191 2.07 13.23 -64.66
CA ILE A 191 0.73 13.51 -64.06
C ILE A 191 0.12 12.29 -63.35
N PRO A 192 0.10 11.05 -63.90
CA PRO A 192 -0.46 9.91 -63.18
C PRO A 192 0.27 9.60 -61.86
N ALA A 193 1.62 9.71 -61.87
CA ALA A 193 2.44 9.50 -60.70
C ALA A 193 2.20 10.59 -59.65
N LEU A 194 2.01 11.86 -60.04
CA LEU A 194 1.71 12.98 -59.17
C LEU A 194 0.33 12.86 -58.55
N ILE A 195 -0.68 12.37 -59.29
CA ILE A 195 -2.00 12.07 -58.72
C ILE A 195 -1.90 10.98 -57.65
N ALA A 196 -1.18 9.90 -57.93
CA ALA A 196 -0.96 8.83 -56.96
C ALA A 196 -0.21 9.34 -55.73
N ALA A 197 0.83 10.17 -55.90
CA ALA A 197 1.58 10.79 -54.82
C ALA A 197 0.71 11.74 -53.95
N PHE A 198 -0.20 12.51 -54.59
CA PHE A 198 -1.15 13.34 -53.89
C PHE A 198 -2.16 12.54 -53.05
N VAL A 199 -2.73 11.47 -53.59
CA VAL A 199 -3.65 10.59 -52.86
C VAL A 199 -2.93 9.97 -51.66
N LEU A 200 -1.69 9.50 -51.86
CA LEU A 200 -0.85 8.98 -50.81
C LEU A 200 -0.61 10.04 -49.72
N PHE A 201 -0.25 11.29 -50.13
CA PHE A 201 -0.03 12.39 -49.21
C PHE A 201 -1.27 12.70 -48.38
N ALA A 202 -2.44 12.86 -49.03
CA ALA A 202 -3.69 13.19 -48.37
C ALA A 202 -4.15 12.11 -47.36
N GLY A 203 -3.88 10.82 -47.68
CA GLY A 203 -4.25 9.69 -46.81
C GLY A 203 -3.24 9.35 -45.72
N SER A 204 -2.04 9.97 -45.70
CA SER A 204 -0.94 9.56 -44.81
C SER A 204 -1.01 10.08 -43.39
N PHE A 205 -1.84 11.09 -43.08
CA PHE A 205 -1.81 11.81 -41.79
C PHE A 205 -2.39 11.06 -40.61
N GLY A 206 -3.18 10.02 -40.78
CA GLY A 206 -3.85 9.31 -39.68
C GLY A 206 -2.92 8.91 -38.52
N PRO A 207 -1.84 8.15 -38.78
CA PRO A 207 -0.89 7.76 -37.74
C PRO A 207 -0.18 8.95 -37.06
N THR A 208 0.13 9.99 -37.84
CA THR A 208 0.82 11.21 -37.30
C THR A 208 -0.10 12.06 -36.47
N LEU A 209 -1.40 12.15 -36.79
CA LEU A 209 -2.41 12.83 -35.96
C LEU A 209 -2.63 12.10 -34.64
N ALA A 210 -2.55 10.77 -34.61
CA ALA A 210 -2.59 10.01 -33.38
C ALA A 210 -1.42 10.36 -32.45
N LEU A 211 -0.21 10.59 -32.98
CA LEU A 211 0.94 11.10 -32.23
C LEU A 211 0.68 12.49 -31.65
N ALA A 212 0.02 13.32 -32.39
CA ALA A 212 -0.23 14.70 -32.01
C ALA A 212 -1.13 14.80 -30.76
N ALA A 213 -1.99 13.80 -30.51
CA ALA A 213 -2.87 13.72 -29.36
C ALA A 213 -2.18 13.18 -28.07
N LEU A 214 -0.97 12.63 -28.14
CA LEU A 214 -0.27 12.01 -27.02
C LEU A 214 0.07 12.95 -25.86
N PRO A 215 0.45 14.23 -26.02
CA PRO A 215 0.88 15.07 -24.91
C PRO A 215 -0.14 15.20 -23.77
N ALA A 216 -1.45 15.17 -24.07
CA ALA A 216 -2.51 15.25 -23.06
C ALA A 216 -2.53 14.01 -22.14
N ASN A 217 -2.38 12.83 -22.72
CA ASN A 217 -2.36 11.56 -21.99
C ASN A 217 -1.04 11.36 -21.24
N LEU A 218 0.09 11.74 -21.87
CA LEU A 218 1.42 11.62 -21.28
C LEU A 218 1.59 12.45 -20.00
N THR A 219 0.98 13.62 -19.91
CA THR A 219 1.10 14.46 -18.72
C THR A 219 0.53 13.76 -17.48
N GLN A 220 -0.60 13.07 -17.60
CA GLN A 220 -1.17 12.30 -16.50
C GLN A 220 -0.31 11.10 -16.14
N THR A 221 0.14 10.36 -17.14
CA THR A 221 0.99 9.19 -16.95
C THR A 221 2.33 9.54 -16.30
N PHE A 222 2.97 10.62 -16.71
CA PHE A 222 4.22 11.08 -16.07
C PHE A 222 4.02 11.53 -14.63
N ALA A 223 2.89 12.16 -14.30
CA ALA A 223 2.56 12.52 -12.92
C ALA A 223 2.39 11.27 -12.06
N SER A 224 1.67 10.25 -12.54
CA SER A 224 1.49 8.97 -11.86
C SER A 224 2.81 8.19 -11.73
N ALA A 225 3.61 8.16 -12.79
CA ALA A 225 4.95 7.58 -12.77
C ALA A 225 5.84 8.24 -11.70
N SER A 226 5.86 9.58 -11.65
CA SER A 226 6.65 10.33 -10.68
C SER A 226 6.24 10.03 -9.24
N ARG A 227 4.94 9.89 -8.96
CA ARG A 227 4.46 9.50 -7.63
C ARG A 227 4.86 8.07 -7.26
N LEU A 228 4.66 7.13 -8.18
CA LEU A 228 4.97 5.72 -7.96
C LEU A 228 6.46 5.49 -7.77
N PHE A 229 7.30 6.07 -8.64
CA PHE A 229 8.76 5.97 -8.51
C PHE A 229 9.27 6.74 -7.29
N GLY A 230 8.70 7.90 -6.98
CA GLY A 230 9.00 8.64 -5.74
C GLY A 230 8.74 7.80 -4.48
N LEU A 231 7.64 7.01 -4.46
CA LEU A 231 7.38 6.07 -3.38
C LEU A 231 8.41 4.93 -3.34
N MET A 232 8.80 4.39 -4.50
CA MET A 232 9.78 3.30 -4.59
C MET A 232 11.18 3.73 -4.18
N ASP A 233 11.56 4.97 -4.47
CA ASP A 233 12.87 5.55 -4.19
C ASP A 233 12.93 6.21 -2.81
N GLU A 234 11.80 6.32 -2.11
CA GLU A 234 11.77 6.91 -0.76
C GLU A 234 12.61 6.09 0.21
N VAL A 235 13.47 6.80 0.94
CA VAL A 235 14.34 6.18 1.94
C VAL A 235 13.53 5.80 3.18
N PRO A 236 13.59 4.55 3.66
CA PRO A 236 12.90 4.15 4.88
C PRO A 236 13.44 4.92 6.09
N ALA A 237 12.60 5.07 7.11
CA ALA A 237 13.00 5.72 8.36
C ALA A 237 14.02 4.89 9.15
N VAL A 238 13.97 3.57 8.97
CA VAL A 238 14.84 2.60 9.64
C VAL A 238 15.41 1.65 8.59
N THR A 239 16.71 1.35 8.68
CA THR A 239 17.38 0.39 7.79
C THR A 239 17.62 -0.91 8.57
N GLU A 240 17.04 -2.01 8.11
CA GLU A 240 17.09 -3.33 8.76
C GLU A 240 18.32 -4.12 8.29
N ASN A 241 19.52 -3.70 8.73
CA ASN A 241 20.81 -4.31 8.33
C ASN A 241 21.46 -5.08 9.48
N GLY A 242 20.80 -5.20 10.64
CA GLY A 242 21.35 -5.92 11.79
C GLY A 242 21.48 -7.42 11.53
N THR A 243 22.54 -8.01 12.05
CA THR A 243 22.88 -9.45 11.89
C THR A 243 23.05 -10.17 13.23
N VAL A 244 23.08 -9.42 14.34
CA VAL A 244 23.26 -10.00 15.68
C VAL A 244 21.97 -10.68 16.12
N VAL A 245 22.04 -11.96 16.43
CA VAL A 245 20.93 -12.75 16.98
C VAL A 245 21.16 -12.94 18.47
N PRO A 246 20.39 -12.24 19.35
CA PRO A 246 20.47 -12.48 20.79
C PRO A 246 20.10 -13.93 21.11
N GLN A 247 20.88 -14.58 21.95
CA GLN A 247 20.60 -15.97 22.37
C GLN A 247 19.42 -16.03 23.34
N GLU A 248 19.35 -15.06 24.25
CA GLU A 248 18.28 -14.91 25.24
C GLU A 248 17.87 -13.45 25.37
N TYR A 249 16.64 -13.22 25.78
CA TYR A 249 16.19 -11.88 26.15
C TYR A 249 16.71 -11.52 27.56
N MET A 250 17.53 -10.47 27.62
CA MET A 250 18.17 -9.98 28.85
C MET A 250 17.68 -8.58 29.24
N GLY A 251 16.55 -8.14 28.72
CA GLY A 251 16.01 -6.81 28.92
C GLY A 251 16.21 -5.87 27.73
N MET A 252 15.54 -4.72 27.79
CA MET A 252 15.74 -3.59 26.85
C MET A 252 16.04 -2.31 27.62
N ARG A 253 16.78 -1.40 26.97
CA ARG A 253 17.09 -0.12 27.57
C ARG A 253 16.99 1.00 26.54
N LEU A 254 16.37 2.10 26.92
CA LEU A 254 16.51 3.40 26.31
C LEU A 254 17.51 4.21 27.13
N ASP A 255 18.52 4.81 26.50
CA ASP A 255 19.60 5.53 27.16
C ASP A 255 19.72 6.93 26.56
N ASP A 256 19.35 7.95 27.36
CA ASP A 256 19.33 9.38 27.02
C ASP A 256 18.68 9.69 25.66
N VAL A 257 17.52 9.04 25.40
CA VAL A 257 16.82 9.11 24.13
C VAL A 257 16.09 10.44 23.96
N THR A 258 16.42 11.14 22.86
CA THR A 258 15.64 12.29 22.37
C THR A 258 15.00 11.95 21.03
N PHE A 259 13.69 12.18 20.94
CA PHE A 259 12.92 11.86 19.74
C PHE A 259 11.85 12.91 19.42
N ALA A 260 11.79 13.28 18.14
CA ALA A 260 10.72 14.08 17.53
C ALA A 260 10.24 13.45 16.22
N TYR A 261 8.94 13.56 15.93
CA TYR A 261 8.45 13.26 14.58
C TYR A 261 8.85 14.37 13.61
N ALA A 262 8.92 14.04 12.31
CA ALA A 262 9.37 15.00 11.30
C ALA A 262 8.51 16.29 11.30
N GLY A 263 9.13 17.44 11.57
CA GLY A 263 8.46 18.74 11.62
C GLY A 263 7.72 19.05 12.93
N GLU A 264 7.79 18.18 13.94
CA GLU A 264 7.13 18.36 15.23
C GLU A 264 8.14 18.70 16.35
N ARG A 265 7.60 19.05 17.53
CA ARG A 265 8.40 19.26 18.73
C ARG A 265 8.88 17.93 19.29
N GLU A 266 9.94 17.98 20.08
CA GLU A 266 10.44 16.80 20.80
C GLU A 266 9.33 16.20 21.67
N VAL A 267 9.10 14.91 21.47
CA VAL A 267 8.13 14.11 22.23
C VAL A 267 8.79 13.44 23.43
N LEU A 268 10.06 13.05 23.26
CA LEU A 268 10.92 12.54 24.33
C LEU A 268 12.20 13.38 24.32
N SER A 269 12.66 13.81 25.49
CA SER A 269 13.89 14.59 25.67
C SER A 269 14.71 13.99 26.79
N ASP A 270 15.94 13.54 26.50
CA ASP A 270 16.90 12.91 27.41
C ASP A 270 16.25 11.81 28.27
N PHE A 271 15.42 11.00 27.63
CA PHE A 271 14.60 9.98 28.29
C PHE A 271 15.33 8.66 28.42
N SER A 272 15.42 8.14 29.66
CA SER A 272 16.02 6.82 29.92
C SER A 272 15.00 5.89 30.58
N LEU A 273 15.03 4.61 30.18
CA LEU A 273 14.14 3.57 30.69
C LEU A 273 14.83 2.22 30.65
N ASP A 274 14.79 1.48 31.75
CA ASP A 274 15.18 0.08 31.81
C ASP A 274 13.92 -0.82 31.80
N VAL A 275 13.80 -1.67 30.78
CA VAL A 275 12.76 -2.72 30.71
C VAL A 275 13.39 -4.00 31.27
N PRO A 276 12.84 -4.58 32.33
CA PRO A 276 13.41 -5.74 32.99
C PRO A 276 13.39 -6.99 32.10
N GLN A 277 14.12 -8.03 32.51
CA GLN A 277 14.17 -9.32 31.83
C GLN A 277 12.85 -10.09 31.96
N HIS A 278 12.11 -9.89 33.03
CA HIS A 278 10.80 -10.51 33.34
C HIS A 278 10.01 -9.60 34.28
N GLY A 279 8.72 -9.90 34.43
CA GLY A 279 7.83 -9.11 35.25
C GLY A 279 7.09 -8.00 34.51
N VAL A 280 6.34 -7.17 35.20
CA VAL A 280 5.48 -6.13 34.63
C VAL A 280 6.00 -4.74 34.96
N LEU A 281 6.41 -3.98 33.96
CA LEU A 281 6.70 -2.56 34.04
C LEU A 281 5.45 -1.77 33.63
N GLY A 282 4.79 -1.12 34.58
CA GLY A 282 3.67 -0.22 34.34
C GLY A 282 4.15 1.17 33.92
N ILE A 283 3.50 1.77 32.92
CA ILE A 283 3.76 3.14 32.49
C ILE A 283 2.46 3.92 32.50
N GLN A 284 2.44 4.95 33.33
CA GLN A 284 1.29 5.82 33.56
C GLN A 284 1.65 7.28 33.21
N GLY A 285 0.67 8.06 32.80
CA GLY A 285 0.85 9.49 32.55
C GLY A 285 -0.28 10.06 31.67
N PRO A 286 -0.38 11.39 31.57
CA PRO A 286 -1.35 12.06 30.75
C PRO A 286 -1.22 11.67 29.25
N SER A 287 -2.31 11.84 28.48
CA SER A 287 -2.26 11.68 27.03
C SER A 287 -1.26 12.66 26.40
N GLY A 288 -0.58 12.26 25.32
CA GLY A 288 0.39 13.09 24.60
C GLY A 288 1.80 13.15 25.20
N ARG A 289 2.09 12.45 26.32
CA ARG A 289 3.42 12.43 26.96
C ARG A 289 4.44 11.47 26.35
N GLY A 290 4.16 10.92 25.17
CA GLY A 290 5.13 10.07 24.47
C GLY A 290 5.09 8.58 24.79
N LYS A 291 4.10 8.08 25.58
CA LYS A 291 3.98 6.66 25.94
C LYS A 291 3.98 5.73 24.72
N SER A 292 3.09 5.95 23.77
CA SER A 292 3.03 5.15 22.53
C SER A 292 4.26 5.37 21.63
N THR A 293 4.88 6.55 21.66
CA THR A 293 6.14 6.84 20.95
C THR A 293 7.28 6.01 21.51
N MET A 294 7.37 5.89 22.83
CA MET A 294 8.34 5.04 23.50
C MET A 294 8.18 3.57 23.09
N LEU A 295 6.94 3.02 23.08
CA LEU A 295 6.67 1.66 22.61
C LEU A 295 7.13 1.46 21.15
N LYS A 296 6.89 2.45 20.29
CA LYS A 296 7.32 2.43 18.90
C LYS A 296 8.84 2.46 18.73
N LEU A 297 9.56 3.15 19.61
CA LEU A 297 11.02 3.13 19.64
C LEU A 297 11.57 1.78 20.14
N LEU A 298 10.95 1.17 21.14
CA LEU A 298 11.29 -0.20 21.57
C LEU A 298 11.11 -1.22 20.44
N LEU A 299 10.09 -1.05 19.58
CA LEU A 299 9.89 -1.89 18.39
C LEU A 299 10.78 -1.53 17.21
N ARG A 300 11.55 -0.43 17.33
CA ARG A 300 12.33 0.13 16.24
C ARG A 300 11.50 0.45 14.99
N TYR A 301 10.34 1.09 15.18
CA TYR A 301 9.62 1.71 14.07
C TYR A 301 10.29 3.00 13.62
N TRP A 302 11.01 3.66 14.53
CA TRP A 302 11.92 4.78 14.32
C TRP A 302 13.21 4.57 15.09
N ASP A 303 14.29 5.15 14.63
CA ASP A 303 15.51 5.32 15.42
C ASP A 303 15.47 6.71 16.10
N PRO A 304 15.95 6.86 17.35
CA PRO A 304 16.01 8.15 18.02
C PRO A 304 17.03 9.08 17.37
N GLN A 305 16.83 10.40 17.51
CA GLN A 305 17.77 11.40 17.01
C GLN A 305 19.02 11.51 17.90
N ARG A 306 18.88 11.26 19.20
CA ARG A 306 19.98 11.18 20.18
C ARG A 306 19.73 10.01 21.12
N GLY A 307 20.82 9.57 21.79
CA GLY A 307 20.76 8.41 22.66
C GLY A 307 20.71 7.10 21.87
N GLN A 308 20.42 6.02 22.53
CA GLN A 308 20.36 4.70 21.93
C GLN A 308 19.28 3.82 22.57
N VAL A 309 18.85 2.82 21.81
CA VAL A 309 18.00 1.73 22.30
C VAL A 309 18.74 0.43 22.17
N THR A 310 18.82 -0.36 23.24
CA THR A 310 19.51 -1.65 23.23
C THR A 310 18.56 -2.79 23.58
N LEU A 311 18.77 -3.95 22.95
CA LEU A 311 18.09 -5.22 23.26
C LEU A 311 19.14 -6.23 23.72
N SER A 312 18.99 -6.74 24.93
CA SER A 312 19.97 -7.68 25.55
C SER A 312 21.41 -7.15 25.47
N GLY A 313 21.59 -5.83 25.69
CA GLY A 313 22.88 -5.16 25.64
C GLY A 313 23.41 -4.84 24.22
N THR A 314 22.75 -5.28 23.17
CA THR A 314 23.12 -4.98 21.77
C THR A 314 22.34 -3.76 21.28
N PRO A 315 22.98 -2.78 20.60
CA PRO A 315 22.27 -1.68 19.95
C PRO A 315 21.23 -2.21 18.97
N LEU A 316 20.01 -1.67 19.03
CA LEU A 316 18.87 -2.17 18.26
C LEU A 316 19.10 -2.17 16.73
N PRO A 317 19.87 -1.23 16.14
CA PRO A 317 20.24 -1.28 14.74
C PRO A 317 21.11 -2.49 14.31
N GLU A 318 21.83 -3.09 15.24
CA GLU A 318 22.69 -4.24 14.98
C GLU A 318 21.97 -5.59 15.13
N VAL A 319 20.79 -5.60 15.77
CA VAL A 319 20.00 -6.81 16.00
C VAL A 319 19.28 -7.24 14.72
N ASP A 320 19.36 -8.53 14.42
CA ASP A 320 18.62 -9.15 13.29
C ASP A 320 17.11 -8.93 13.43
N VAL A 321 16.46 -8.53 12.35
CA VAL A 321 15.04 -8.18 12.33
C VAL A 321 14.12 -9.37 12.66
N HIS A 322 14.48 -10.57 12.22
CA HIS A 322 13.66 -11.76 12.47
C HIS A 322 13.81 -12.22 13.92
N ALA A 323 15.02 -12.13 14.47
CA ALA A 323 15.27 -12.39 15.89
C ALA A 323 14.52 -11.39 16.77
N ARG A 324 14.62 -10.10 16.48
CA ARG A 324 13.87 -9.05 17.19
C ARG A 324 12.37 -9.30 17.17
N ARG A 325 11.79 -9.60 16.00
CA ARG A 325 10.35 -9.87 15.87
C ARG A 325 9.90 -11.15 16.56
N ARG A 326 10.77 -12.12 16.77
CA ARG A 326 10.45 -13.31 17.60
C ARG A 326 10.38 -12.96 19.07
N ILE A 327 11.32 -12.12 19.54
CA ILE A 327 11.42 -11.72 20.94
C ILE A 327 10.26 -10.79 21.34
N GLN A 328 9.77 -9.95 20.44
CA GLN A 328 8.84 -8.88 20.72
C GLN A 328 7.43 -9.18 20.21
N ALA A 329 6.41 -8.87 21.02
CA ALA A 329 5.02 -8.77 20.60
C ALA A 329 4.44 -7.45 21.08
N MET A 330 3.48 -6.88 20.33
CA MET A 330 2.78 -5.67 20.72
C MET A 330 1.28 -5.81 20.49
N MET A 331 0.52 -5.33 21.44
CA MET A 331 -0.87 -4.96 21.26
C MET A 331 -0.97 -3.44 21.16
N SER A 332 -1.40 -2.95 20.02
CA SER A 332 -1.69 -1.53 19.79
C SER A 332 -3.08 -1.16 20.32
N GLN A 333 -3.29 0.13 20.58
CA GLN A 333 -4.56 0.67 21.04
C GLN A 333 -5.74 0.33 20.11
N GLU A 334 -5.49 0.29 18.79
CA GLU A 334 -6.47 -0.14 17.79
C GLU A 334 -6.10 -1.52 17.25
N THR A 335 -7.05 -2.46 17.33
CA THR A 335 -6.90 -3.80 16.76
C THR A 335 -7.46 -3.84 15.35
N HIS A 336 -6.61 -4.18 14.39
CA HIS A 336 -7.04 -4.41 13.01
C HIS A 336 -7.33 -5.91 12.79
N LEU A 337 -8.53 -6.21 12.29
CA LEU A 337 -8.88 -7.54 11.80
C LEU A 337 -8.92 -7.52 10.27
N PHE A 338 -8.37 -8.58 9.68
CA PHE A 338 -8.42 -8.80 8.24
C PHE A 338 -9.73 -9.51 7.88
N ASP A 339 -10.23 -9.26 6.70
CA ASP A 339 -11.35 -10.00 6.14
C ASP A 339 -11.00 -11.49 6.06
N GLY A 340 -11.86 -12.34 6.65
CA GLY A 340 -11.61 -13.76 6.83
C GLY A 340 -12.26 -14.25 8.11
N SER A 341 -11.91 -15.46 8.53
CA SER A 341 -12.40 -16.07 9.76
C SER A 341 -11.66 -15.56 11.01
N ILE A 342 -12.21 -15.84 12.19
CA ILE A 342 -11.53 -15.62 13.48
C ILE A 342 -10.25 -16.44 13.52
N ARG A 343 -10.28 -17.69 13.04
CA ARG A 343 -9.12 -18.57 12.89
C ARG A 343 -8.02 -17.91 12.08
N ASP A 344 -8.33 -17.43 10.86
CA ASP A 344 -7.35 -16.75 10.00
C ASP A 344 -6.71 -15.56 10.69
N ASN A 345 -7.52 -14.81 11.41
CA ASN A 345 -7.05 -13.65 12.16
C ASN A 345 -6.15 -14.03 13.35
N LEU A 346 -6.30 -15.19 13.96
CA LEU A 346 -5.39 -15.67 15.00
C LEU A 346 -4.10 -16.26 14.43
N LEU A 347 -4.17 -16.98 13.31
CA LEU A 347 -3.02 -17.62 12.67
C LEU A 347 -1.92 -16.65 12.25
N ILE A 348 -2.27 -15.37 11.99
CA ILE A 348 -1.30 -14.29 11.70
C ILE A 348 -0.26 -14.14 12.82
N ALA A 349 -0.58 -14.50 14.06
CA ALA A 349 0.34 -14.41 15.19
C ALA A 349 1.41 -15.52 15.22
N LEU A 350 1.19 -16.60 14.48
CA LEU A 350 2.10 -17.75 14.44
C LEU A 350 3.14 -17.64 13.32
N PRO A 351 4.30 -18.29 13.45
CA PRO A 351 5.25 -18.46 12.36
C PRO A 351 4.62 -19.20 11.17
N GLU A 352 5.00 -18.81 9.95
CA GLU A 352 4.47 -19.42 8.72
C GLU A 352 4.69 -20.93 8.67
N SER A 353 5.84 -21.41 9.18
CA SER A 353 6.16 -22.83 9.29
C SER A 353 5.20 -23.63 10.19
N GLU A 354 4.68 -23.04 11.27
CA GLU A 354 3.70 -23.68 12.14
C GLU A 354 2.33 -23.71 11.47
N VAL A 355 1.96 -22.66 10.75
CA VAL A 355 0.70 -22.57 10.02
C VAL A 355 0.69 -23.57 8.85
N GLU A 356 1.80 -23.66 8.09
CA GLU A 356 1.93 -24.64 7.01
C GLU A 356 1.87 -26.08 7.52
N ALA A 357 2.54 -26.39 8.61
CA ALA A 357 2.49 -27.72 9.22
C ALA A 357 1.07 -28.10 9.63
N ALA A 358 0.30 -27.16 10.20
CA ALA A 358 -1.08 -27.38 10.59
C ALA A 358 -2.04 -27.50 9.39
N ASN A 359 -1.82 -26.72 8.31
CA ASN A 359 -2.62 -26.79 7.09
C ASN A 359 -2.38 -28.11 6.32
N VAL A 360 -1.16 -28.61 6.31
CA VAL A 360 -0.84 -29.96 5.76
C VAL A 360 -1.55 -31.04 6.57
N ALA A 361 -1.67 -30.85 7.89
CA ALA A 361 -2.36 -31.76 8.78
C ALA A 361 -3.91 -31.72 8.64
N GLY A 362 -4.49 -30.55 8.30
CA GLY A 362 -5.95 -30.36 8.20
C GLY A 362 -6.58 -30.61 6.83
N ASN A 363 -5.79 -30.62 5.75
CA ASN A 363 -6.29 -30.74 4.37
C ASN A 363 -6.28 -32.18 3.85
N GLY A 364 -7.13 -33.05 4.45
CA GLY A 364 -7.58 -34.25 3.78
C GLY A 364 -8.53 -34.01 2.58
N GLU A 365 -9.17 -32.83 2.48
CA GLU A 365 -10.05 -32.46 1.34
C GLU A 365 -10.28 -30.94 1.34
N VAL A 366 -9.57 -30.18 0.51
CA VAL A 366 -10.07 -29.08 -0.32
C VAL A 366 -8.91 -28.48 -1.15
N GLY A 367 -8.98 -28.66 -2.46
CA GLY A 367 -8.55 -27.70 -3.48
C GLY A 367 -7.09 -27.25 -3.55
N ALA A 368 -6.16 -28.15 -3.89
CA ALA A 368 -4.84 -27.76 -4.38
C ALA A 368 -4.92 -27.05 -5.74
N LYS A 369 -4.65 -25.74 -5.77
CA LYS A 369 -4.13 -25.10 -6.99
C LYS A 369 -2.74 -24.59 -6.68
N THR A 370 -1.75 -25.22 -7.37
CA THR A 370 -0.33 -24.87 -7.49
C THR A 370 0.60 -25.18 -6.32
N VAL A 371 0.96 -26.45 -6.13
CA VAL A 371 2.28 -26.86 -5.66
C VAL A 371 2.71 -28.11 -6.43
N ASP A 372 3.99 -28.16 -6.79
CA ASP A 372 4.65 -29.08 -7.71
C ASP A 372 4.40 -30.57 -7.39
N SER A 373 3.99 -31.33 -8.42
CA SER A 373 3.54 -32.71 -8.36
C SER A 373 4.58 -33.76 -7.92
N ARG A 374 5.76 -33.35 -7.49
CA ARG A 374 6.83 -34.26 -7.00
C ARG A 374 6.83 -34.50 -5.49
N GLN A 375 6.26 -33.60 -4.69
CA GLN A 375 6.19 -33.78 -3.22
C GLN A 375 4.96 -34.59 -2.77
N GLN A 376 3.90 -34.63 -3.57
CA GLN A 376 2.70 -35.40 -3.24
C GLN A 376 2.85 -36.93 -3.32
N GLN A 377 3.84 -37.43 -4.06
CA GLN A 377 4.06 -38.88 -4.19
C GLN A 377 4.83 -39.51 -3.02
N LEU A 378 5.50 -38.73 -2.19
CA LEU A 378 6.24 -39.21 -1.01
C LEU A 378 5.41 -39.24 0.27
N ALA A 379 4.29 -38.50 0.33
CA ALA A 379 3.41 -38.43 1.50
C ALA A 379 2.32 -39.53 1.55
N ALA A 380 2.13 -40.27 0.47
CA ALA A 380 1.03 -41.26 0.34
C ALA A 380 1.38 -42.67 0.87
N GLN A 381 2.48 -42.88 1.57
CA GLN A 381 2.96 -44.21 1.93
C GLN A 381 2.97 -44.59 3.42
N SER A 382 2.36 -43.84 4.34
CA SER A 382 2.32 -44.28 5.73
C SER A 382 1.00 -43.95 6.43
N ALA A 383 0.24 -44.99 6.77
CA ALA A 383 -0.94 -44.92 7.62
C ALA A 383 -0.66 -44.41 9.06
N GLU A 384 0.59 -44.22 9.44
CA GLU A 384 1.02 -43.53 10.66
C GLU A 384 0.96 -41.99 10.52
N GLY A 385 0.90 -41.48 9.30
CA GLY A 385 0.79 -40.02 9.03
C GLY A 385 -0.53 -39.42 9.48
N ASP A 386 -1.65 -40.12 9.30
CA ASP A 386 -3.00 -39.59 9.58
C ASP A 386 -3.24 -39.37 11.09
N ALA A 387 -2.75 -40.22 11.95
CA ALA A 387 -2.91 -40.08 13.40
C ALA A 387 -2.08 -38.91 13.96
N VAL A 388 -0.87 -38.69 13.42
CA VAL A 388 0.01 -37.54 13.79
C VAL A 388 -0.56 -36.27 13.26
N GLN A 389 -1.18 -36.26 12.09
CA GLN A 389 -1.79 -35.09 11.46
C GLN A 389 -3.03 -34.61 12.23
N VAL A 390 -3.95 -35.52 12.62
CA VAL A 390 -5.12 -35.17 13.42
C VAL A 390 -4.69 -34.62 14.78
N ALA A 391 -3.70 -35.23 15.44
CA ALA A 391 -3.19 -34.76 16.74
C ALA A 391 -2.51 -33.34 16.63
N ALA A 392 -1.90 -33.00 15.51
CA ALA A 392 -1.32 -31.68 15.31
C ALA A 392 -2.39 -30.60 15.08
N ALA A 393 -3.45 -30.91 14.34
CA ALA A 393 -4.58 -30.01 14.12
C ALA A 393 -5.36 -29.78 15.42
N ASP A 394 -5.65 -30.86 16.18
CA ASP A 394 -6.28 -30.76 17.50
C ASP A 394 -5.43 -29.95 18.48
N GLY A 395 -4.10 -30.09 18.43
CA GLY A 395 -3.17 -29.32 19.23
C GLY A 395 -3.17 -27.83 18.90
N LEU A 396 -3.29 -27.46 17.61
CA LEU A 396 -3.39 -26.07 17.20
C LEU A 396 -4.70 -25.45 17.67
N ASP A 397 -5.84 -26.10 17.44
CA ASP A 397 -7.15 -25.63 17.89
C ASP A 397 -7.20 -25.45 19.41
N ALA A 398 -6.61 -26.36 20.16
CA ALA A 398 -6.49 -26.22 21.61
C ALA A 398 -5.67 -24.97 22.01
N ARG A 399 -4.57 -24.68 21.31
CA ARG A 399 -3.77 -23.45 21.53
C ARG A 399 -4.55 -22.19 21.19
N LEU A 400 -5.29 -22.17 20.06
CA LEU A 400 -6.15 -21.05 19.69
C LEU A 400 -7.22 -20.80 20.73
N ARG A 401 -7.91 -21.84 21.18
CA ARG A 401 -8.93 -21.76 22.24
C ARG A 401 -8.36 -21.32 23.57
N GLN A 402 -7.18 -21.80 23.95
CA GLN A 402 -6.50 -21.33 25.15
C GLN A 402 -6.16 -19.83 25.10
N ALA A 403 -5.68 -19.33 23.96
CA ALA A 403 -5.40 -17.92 23.77
C ALA A 403 -6.68 -17.07 23.85
N LEU A 404 -7.79 -17.54 23.27
CA LEU A 404 -9.10 -16.89 23.36
C LEU A 404 -9.65 -16.88 24.80
N ALA A 405 -9.48 -17.98 25.55
CA ALA A 405 -9.85 -18.03 26.96
C ALA A 405 -9.07 -17.01 27.80
N LYS A 406 -7.75 -16.92 27.59
CA LYS A 406 -6.90 -15.91 28.24
C LYS A 406 -7.33 -14.47 27.89
N ALA A 407 -7.85 -14.25 26.69
CA ALA A 407 -8.38 -12.98 26.24
C ALA A 407 -9.85 -12.73 26.63
N SER A 408 -10.46 -13.64 27.40
CA SER A 408 -11.87 -13.54 27.86
C SER A 408 -12.88 -13.42 26.70
N VAL A 409 -12.65 -14.15 25.60
CA VAL A 409 -13.53 -14.11 24.42
C VAL A 409 -13.94 -15.50 23.93
N LEU A 410 -13.45 -16.59 24.55
CA LEU A 410 -13.74 -17.95 24.11
C LEU A 410 -15.23 -18.29 24.18
N ASP A 411 -15.91 -17.93 25.28
CA ASP A 411 -17.35 -18.24 25.46
C ASP A 411 -18.20 -17.58 24.36
N LEU A 412 -17.83 -16.38 23.94
CA LEU A 412 -18.47 -15.71 22.80
C LEU A 412 -18.26 -16.52 21.53
N ILE A 413 -17.01 -16.90 21.23
CA ILE A 413 -16.68 -17.64 20.01
C ILE A 413 -17.39 -18.99 19.97
N ASP A 414 -17.47 -19.69 21.11
CA ASP A 414 -18.19 -20.97 21.23
C ASP A 414 -19.71 -20.83 21.11
N SER A 415 -20.25 -19.64 21.34
CA SER A 415 -21.67 -19.33 21.10
C SER A 415 -22.02 -19.01 19.64
N LEU A 416 -21.02 -18.76 18.79
CA LEU A 416 -21.22 -18.48 17.37
C LEU A 416 -21.49 -19.78 16.60
N PRO A 417 -22.36 -19.75 15.57
CA PRO A 417 -22.71 -20.94 14.80
C PRO A 417 -21.50 -21.66 14.18
N ASP A 418 -20.52 -20.90 13.68
CA ASP A 418 -19.34 -21.42 13.00
C ASP A 418 -18.08 -21.39 13.89
N GLY A 419 -18.21 -21.03 15.18
CA GLY A 419 -17.10 -20.99 16.13
C GLY A 419 -15.89 -20.18 15.63
N LEU A 420 -14.71 -20.84 15.58
CA LEU A 420 -13.47 -20.23 15.07
C LEU A 420 -13.54 -19.84 13.59
N ASP A 421 -14.37 -20.49 12.80
CA ASP A 421 -14.48 -20.28 11.35
C ASP A 421 -15.50 -19.19 10.99
N THR A 422 -16.09 -18.54 12.01
CA THR A 422 -16.97 -17.37 11.85
C THR A 422 -16.23 -16.23 11.14
N GLN A 423 -16.85 -15.71 10.08
CA GLN A 423 -16.32 -14.58 9.29
C GLN A 423 -16.48 -13.27 10.04
N VAL A 424 -15.39 -12.53 10.20
CA VAL A 424 -15.37 -11.25 10.94
C VAL A 424 -15.90 -10.06 10.12
N GLY A 425 -15.98 -10.20 8.79
CA GLY A 425 -16.36 -9.12 7.86
C GLY A 425 -15.26 -8.12 7.58
N GLU A 426 -15.56 -7.14 6.75
CA GLU A 426 -14.60 -6.10 6.37
C GLU A 426 -14.21 -5.27 7.61
N LEU A 427 -12.91 -5.21 7.91
CA LEU A 427 -12.37 -4.53 9.10
C LEU A 427 -12.93 -5.05 10.44
N GLY A 428 -13.55 -6.23 10.46
CA GLY A 428 -14.17 -6.82 11.64
C GLY A 428 -15.48 -6.17 12.04
N ASP A 429 -16.25 -5.64 11.10
CA ASP A 429 -17.50 -4.88 11.33
C ASP A 429 -18.62 -5.73 11.99
N ARG A 430 -18.53 -7.06 11.91
CA ARG A 430 -19.46 -7.97 12.58
C ARG A 430 -19.20 -8.15 14.07
N LEU A 431 -18.10 -7.61 14.58
CA LEU A 431 -17.70 -7.68 15.97
C LEU A 431 -17.72 -6.30 16.63
N SER A 432 -18.12 -6.26 17.88
CA SER A 432 -17.98 -5.05 18.69
C SER A 432 -16.50 -4.68 18.89
N GLU A 433 -16.25 -3.43 19.22
CA GLU A 433 -14.88 -2.93 19.40
C GLU A 433 -14.14 -3.65 20.53
N GLY A 434 -14.85 -3.99 21.63
CA GLY A 434 -14.28 -4.78 22.72
C GLY A 434 -13.96 -6.23 22.33
N GLU A 435 -14.75 -6.84 21.45
CA GLU A 435 -14.49 -8.19 20.91
C GLU A 435 -13.28 -8.18 19.98
N ARG A 436 -13.17 -7.18 19.08
CA ARG A 436 -11.98 -6.99 18.25
C ARG A 436 -10.73 -6.83 19.08
N GLN A 437 -10.81 -6.02 20.15
CA GLN A 437 -9.69 -5.81 21.07
C GLN A 437 -9.26 -7.12 21.75
N ARG A 438 -10.22 -7.96 22.20
CA ARG A 438 -9.93 -9.26 22.81
C ARG A 438 -9.33 -10.27 21.83
N ILE A 439 -9.73 -10.26 20.56
CA ILE A 439 -9.05 -11.07 19.52
C ILE A 439 -7.62 -10.58 19.31
N GLY A 440 -7.37 -9.27 19.36
CA GLY A 440 -6.01 -8.71 19.35
C GLY A 440 -5.17 -9.17 20.54
N LEU A 441 -5.76 -9.24 21.73
CA LEU A 441 -5.10 -9.81 22.93
C LEU A 441 -4.78 -11.29 22.74
N ALA A 442 -5.73 -12.09 22.19
CA ALA A 442 -5.50 -13.50 21.91
C ALA A 442 -4.32 -13.73 20.96
N ARG A 443 -4.12 -12.87 19.95
CA ARG A 443 -2.93 -12.89 19.08
C ARG A 443 -1.63 -12.74 19.87
N VAL A 444 -1.61 -11.82 20.84
CA VAL A 444 -0.43 -11.57 21.67
C VAL A 444 -0.15 -12.75 22.60
N PHE A 445 -1.18 -13.31 23.24
CA PHE A 445 -1.04 -14.51 24.07
C PHE A 445 -0.58 -15.73 23.26
N LEU A 446 -1.03 -15.83 22.01
CA LEU A 446 -0.65 -16.93 21.10
C LEU A 446 0.80 -16.85 20.66
N ARG A 447 1.33 -15.60 20.49
CA ARG A 447 2.69 -15.32 20.02
C ARG A 447 3.78 -15.84 20.94
N ASN A 448 3.53 -15.90 22.25
CA ASN A 448 4.47 -16.37 23.26
C ASN A 448 5.85 -15.69 23.21
N ALA A 449 5.88 -14.35 23.05
CA ALA A 449 7.09 -13.56 22.97
C ALA A 449 7.77 -13.40 24.35
N ASP A 450 9.07 -13.10 24.36
CA ASP A 450 9.83 -12.83 25.59
C ASP A 450 9.59 -11.41 26.14
N LEU A 451 9.30 -10.45 25.24
CA LEU A 451 8.91 -9.09 25.55
C LEU A 451 7.54 -8.78 24.94
N VAL A 452 6.62 -8.36 25.78
CA VAL A 452 5.26 -7.99 25.34
C VAL A 452 4.95 -6.55 25.73
N LEU A 453 4.55 -5.78 24.71
CA LEU A 453 4.20 -4.37 24.87
C LEU A 453 2.69 -4.20 24.73
N PHE A 454 2.04 -3.64 25.75
CA PHE A 454 0.62 -3.36 25.74
C PHE A 454 0.37 -1.85 25.76
N ASP A 455 -0.37 -1.35 24.77
CA ASP A 455 -0.83 0.04 24.68
C ASP A 455 -2.33 0.09 24.98
N GLU A 456 -2.69 0.38 26.25
CA GLU A 456 -4.05 0.45 26.78
C GLU A 456 -4.92 -0.81 26.51
N PRO A 457 -4.50 -2.01 26.94
CA PRO A 457 -5.14 -3.28 26.55
C PRO A 457 -6.55 -3.46 27.11
N THR A 458 -6.95 -2.69 28.10
CA THR A 458 -8.25 -2.83 28.77
C THR A 458 -9.13 -1.57 28.66
N SER A 459 -8.79 -0.59 27.81
CA SER A 459 -9.46 0.71 27.74
C SER A 459 -10.95 0.64 27.41
N ARG A 460 -11.40 -0.40 26.68
CA ARG A 460 -12.78 -0.57 26.17
C ARG A 460 -13.52 -1.75 26.80
N LEU A 461 -13.06 -2.22 27.96
CA LEU A 461 -13.59 -3.40 28.61
C LEU A 461 -14.33 -3.06 29.90
N ASP A 462 -15.33 -3.88 30.23
CA ASP A 462 -15.98 -3.87 31.52
C ASP A 462 -15.05 -4.43 32.61
N ALA A 463 -15.40 -4.22 33.85
CA ALA A 463 -14.56 -4.57 35.00
C ALA A 463 -14.28 -6.07 35.14
N LEU A 464 -15.22 -6.95 34.72
CA LEU A 464 -15.03 -8.40 34.78
C LEU A 464 -14.00 -8.86 33.74
N ASN A 465 -14.20 -8.50 32.49
CA ASN A 465 -13.27 -8.82 31.41
C ASN A 465 -11.89 -8.20 31.65
N GLU A 466 -11.83 -6.96 32.16
CA GLU A 466 -10.58 -6.33 32.58
C GLU A 466 -9.83 -7.17 33.61
N ALA A 467 -10.52 -7.63 34.68
CA ALA A 467 -9.87 -8.42 35.71
C ALA A 467 -9.31 -9.74 35.20
N ILE A 468 -10.02 -10.43 34.30
CA ILE A 468 -9.56 -11.67 33.68
C ILE A 468 -8.31 -11.42 32.83
N ILE A 469 -8.32 -10.38 32.00
CA ILE A 469 -7.19 -10.03 31.12
C ILE A 469 -5.97 -9.60 31.93
N LEU A 470 -6.12 -8.77 32.95
CA LEU A 470 -5.02 -8.37 33.83
C LEU A 470 -4.41 -9.57 34.56
N ARG A 471 -5.23 -10.54 35.00
CA ARG A 471 -4.74 -11.81 35.56
C ARG A 471 -3.94 -12.59 34.52
N SER A 472 -4.42 -12.68 33.27
CA SER A 472 -3.72 -13.38 32.20
C SER A 472 -2.38 -12.71 31.84
N ILE A 473 -2.31 -11.37 31.83
CA ILE A 473 -1.09 -10.60 31.63
C ILE A 473 -0.10 -10.85 32.78
N HIS A 474 -0.56 -10.83 34.02
CA HIS A 474 0.28 -11.11 35.18
C HIS A 474 0.81 -12.54 35.17
N ALA A 475 -0.05 -13.54 34.91
CA ALA A 475 0.33 -14.94 34.82
C ALA A 475 1.36 -15.21 33.72
N MET A 476 1.28 -14.48 32.59
CA MET A 476 2.30 -14.52 31.52
C MET A 476 3.63 -13.96 32.01
N ALA A 477 3.64 -12.87 32.77
CA ALA A 477 4.84 -12.23 33.30
C ALA A 477 5.54 -13.08 34.39
N VAL A 478 4.78 -13.87 35.17
CA VAL A 478 5.31 -14.74 36.23
C VAL A 478 5.71 -16.13 35.71
N GLY A 479 5.32 -16.49 34.46
CA GLY A 479 5.66 -17.78 33.87
C GLY A 479 4.70 -18.94 34.21
N GLU A 480 3.58 -18.69 34.88
CA GLU A 480 2.63 -19.71 35.28
C GLU A 480 1.90 -20.39 34.09
N GLN A 481 2.09 -19.89 32.90
CA GLN A 481 1.27 -20.28 31.73
C GLN A 481 1.96 -21.14 30.68
N HIS A 482 3.28 -21.41 30.80
CA HIS A 482 4.04 -22.08 29.76
C HIS A 482 4.90 -23.19 30.37
N ALA A 483 4.52 -24.44 30.11
CA ALA A 483 5.28 -25.60 30.54
C ALA A 483 6.73 -25.65 29.98
N ASP A 484 6.96 -24.95 28.88
CA ASP A 484 8.25 -24.92 28.14
C ASP A 484 9.15 -23.73 28.51
N LYS A 485 8.67 -22.75 29.29
CA LYS A 485 9.48 -21.59 29.74
C LYS A 485 9.60 -21.60 31.26
N GLU A 486 10.80 -21.81 31.76
CA GLU A 486 11.13 -21.70 33.19
C GLU A 486 11.03 -20.25 33.72
N ARG A 487 10.95 -19.26 32.82
CA ARG A 487 10.91 -17.82 33.16
C ARG A 487 9.73 -17.15 32.49
N GLY A 488 9.08 -16.22 33.20
CA GLY A 488 8.01 -15.38 32.69
C GLY A 488 8.49 -14.39 31.61
N ALA A 489 7.57 -13.81 30.87
CA ALA A 489 7.84 -12.76 29.90
C ALA A 489 8.06 -11.41 30.58
N ALA A 490 8.83 -10.52 29.96
CA ALA A 490 8.83 -9.11 30.29
C ALA A 490 7.58 -8.44 29.68
N VAL A 491 6.89 -7.65 30.47
CA VAL A 491 5.70 -6.94 30.06
C VAL A 491 5.88 -5.44 30.29
N VAL A 492 5.66 -4.64 29.25
CA VAL A 492 5.51 -3.19 29.36
C VAL A 492 4.04 -2.87 29.19
N LEU A 493 3.40 -2.38 30.24
CA LEU A 493 1.98 -2.10 30.31
C LEU A 493 1.71 -0.60 30.38
N VAL A 494 1.29 0.00 29.26
CA VAL A 494 0.84 1.39 29.22
C VAL A 494 -0.65 1.43 29.55
N SER A 495 -1.02 2.14 30.59
CA SER A 495 -2.42 2.36 30.96
C SER A 495 -2.59 3.62 31.80
N HIS A 496 -3.79 4.20 31.75
CA HIS A 496 -4.23 5.26 32.62
C HIS A 496 -5.11 4.77 33.80
N ARG A 497 -5.42 3.44 33.82
CA ARG A 497 -6.25 2.83 34.85
C ARG A 497 -5.40 2.36 36.02
N GLU A 498 -5.81 2.71 37.25
CA GLU A 498 -5.15 2.25 38.48
C GLU A 498 -5.21 0.72 38.63
N SER A 499 -6.30 0.08 38.21
CA SER A 499 -6.46 -1.37 38.21
C SER A 499 -5.32 -2.09 37.43
N ALA A 500 -4.95 -1.55 36.28
CA ALA A 500 -3.85 -2.07 35.49
C ALA A 500 -2.48 -1.87 36.16
N MET A 501 -2.27 -0.76 36.86
CA MET A 501 -1.01 -0.51 37.57
C MET A 501 -0.82 -1.40 38.82
N ARG A 502 -1.89 -2.00 39.33
CA ARG A 502 -1.79 -2.90 40.51
C ARG A 502 -1.08 -4.23 40.22
N ILE A 503 -1.00 -4.64 38.94
CA ILE A 503 -0.29 -5.86 38.57
C ILE A 503 1.18 -5.58 38.21
N ALA A 504 1.60 -4.32 38.18
CA ALA A 504 2.96 -3.92 37.84
C ALA A 504 3.92 -4.08 39.01
N ASP A 505 5.10 -4.64 38.79
CA ASP A 505 6.18 -4.74 39.77
C ASP A 505 6.87 -3.38 39.97
N ALA A 506 6.90 -2.57 38.94
CA ALA A 506 7.38 -1.19 38.97
C ALA A 506 6.50 -0.29 38.10
N VAL A 507 6.31 0.97 38.54
CA VAL A 507 5.49 1.95 37.77
C VAL A 507 6.32 3.19 37.49
N LEU A 508 6.41 3.53 36.19
CA LEU A 508 6.98 4.78 35.73
C LEU A 508 5.86 5.79 35.44
N ASN A 509 5.99 6.98 36.02
CA ASN A 509 5.09 8.10 35.75
C ASN A 509 5.75 9.08 34.78
N LEU A 510 5.13 9.32 33.62
CA LEU A 510 5.58 10.21 32.54
C LEU A 510 4.92 11.59 32.60
#